data_024354560384d64416a12666b4345c29
#
_entry.id   024354560384d64416a12666b4345c29
#
_cell.length_a   1.000
_cell.length_b   1.000
_cell.length_c   1.000
_cell.angle_alpha   90.00
_cell.angle_beta   90.00
_cell.angle_gamma   90.00
#
_symmetry.space_group_name_H-M   'P 1'
#
loop_
_entity.id
_entity.type
_entity.pdbx_description
1 polymer ?
#
loop_
_entity_poly.entity_id
_entity_poly.type
_entity_poly.pdbx_seq_one_letter_code
_entity_poly.pdbx_strand_id
1 'polypeptide(L)'
;DDSLDVNERKALLNFCIIGAGPTGVELSGAFAELKKNVFPKDYKHMKIDEMEIHLFEGGERVLPPMSENASKKAKEFLEGLGVVVHLNAIASDYDGAILTLKDGTSFRTKNCIWTAGVTGASISGFDSGTLLEKSNRYAVNEFNQVNGFDTVFAIGDIAQMNTQSYPKGHPQVA
;
A
#
# COMPACT_ATOMS: atom_id res chain seq x y z
N ASP A 1 0.36 -21.16 18.66
CA ASP A 1 -0.42 -22.10 19.46
C ASP A 1 -0.50 -23.43 18.71
N ASP A 2 0.03 -24.50 19.31
CA ASP A 2 0.05 -25.86 18.72
C ASP A 2 -1.35 -26.51 18.65
N SER A 3 -2.37 -25.86 19.22
CA SER A 3 -3.77 -26.30 19.12
C SER A 3 -4.45 -25.91 17.80
N LEU A 4 -3.86 -24.98 17.04
CA LEU A 4 -4.43 -24.53 15.76
C LEU A 4 -4.17 -25.56 14.65
N ASP A 5 -5.14 -25.74 13.78
CA ASP A 5 -4.94 -26.45 12.50
C ASP A 5 -3.82 -25.78 11.69
N VAL A 6 -3.05 -26.59 10.97
CA VAL A 6 -1.89 -26.12 10.17
C VAL A 6 -2.28 -25.01 9.19
N ASN A 7 -3.45 -25.13 8.55
CA ASN A 7 -3.92 -24.14 7.58
C ASN A 7 -4.34 -22.85 8.26
N GLU A 8 -4.94 -22.93 9.45
CA GLU A 8 -5.35 -21.77 10.23
C GLU A 8 -4.12 -21.03 10.77
N ARG A 9 -3.12 -21.75 11.29
CA ARG A 9 -1.85 -21.17 11.73
C ARG A 9 -1.13 -20.47 10.59
N LYS A 10 -1.02 -21.10 9.42
CA LYS A 10 -0.43 -20.49 8.23
C LYS A 10 -1.18 -19.22 7.81
N ALA A 11 -2.51 -19.23 7.84
CA ALA A 11 -3.29 -18.03 7.52
C ALA A 11 -3.02 -16.87 8.47
N LEU A 12 -2.75 -17.13 9.75
CA LEU A 12 -2.39 -16.13 10.75
C LEU A 12 -0.95 -15.63 10.60
N LEU A 13 -0.07 -16.41 9.98
CA LEU A 13 1.33 -16.06 9.75
C LEU A 13 1.58 -15.53 8.33
N ASN A 14 0.57 -15.54 7.46
CA ASN A 14 0.67 -15.03 6.11
C ASN A 14 0.18 -13.58 6.05
N PHE A 15 1.06 -12.66 5.67
CA PHE A 15 0.78 -11.23 5.54
C PHE A 15 0.70 -10.85 4.06
N CYS A 16 -0.45 -10.41 3.62
CA CYS A 16 -0.69 -9.93 2.26
C CYS A 16 -0.84 -8.40 2.26
N ILE A 17 0.10 -7.70 1.66
CA ILE A 17 0.13 -6.23 1.55
C ILE A 17 -0.20 -5.85 0.12
N ILE A 18 -1.25 -5.06 -0.08
CA ILE A 18 -1.77 -4.68 -1.40
C ILE A 18 -1.34 -3.25 -1.73
N GLY A 19 -0.57 -3.08 -2.79
CA GLY A 19 -0.02 -1.80 -3.26
C GLY A 19 1.44 -1.63 -2.87
N ALA A 20 2.33 -1.58 -3.87
CA ALA A 20 3.77 -1.37 -3.68
C ALA A 20 4.19 0.09 -3.90
N GLY A 21 3.36 1.04 -3.46
CA GLY A 21 3.74 2.43 -3.22
C GLY A 21 4.67 2.55 -1.99
N PRO A 22 5.06 3.78 -1.59
CA PRO A 22 5.94 3.99 -0.43
C PRO A 22 5.47 3.25 0.82
N THR A 23 4.21 3.39 1.20
CA THR A 23 3.63 2.76 2.40
C THR A 23 3.75 1.23 2.37
N GLY A 24 3.41 0.59 1.25
CA GLY A 24 3.47 -0.87 1.15
C GLY A 24 4.89 -1.40 1.18
N VAL A 25 5.83 -0.70 0.53
CA VAL A 25 7.26 -1.04 0.54
C VAL A 25 7.85 -0.91 1.95
N GLU A 26 7.60 0.21 2.63
CA GLU A 26 8.05 0.45 4.00
C GLU A 26 7.48 -0.57 4.99
N LEU A 27 6.19 -0.83 4.90
CA LEU A 27 5.51 -1.79 5.77
C LEU A 27 6.03 -3.22 5.56
N SER A 28 6.23 -3.63 4.30
CA SER A 28 6.78 -4.94 3.97
C SER A 28 8.19 -5.12 4.53
N GLY A 29 9.04 -4.09 4.39
CA GLY A 29 10.37 -4.06 4.98
C GLY A 29 10.34 -4.13 6.50
N ALA A 30 9.47 -3.35 7.15
CA ALA A 30 9.32 -3.36 8.61
C ALA A 30 8.88 -4.74 9.13
N PHE A 31 7.90 -5.39 8.49
CA PHE A 31 7.52 -6.76 8.88
C PHE A 31 8.64 -7.77 8.68
N ALA A 32 9.43 -7.65 7.63
CA ALA A 32 10.58 -8.53 7.39
C ALA A 32 11.65 -8.35 8.48
N GLU A 33 11.93 -7.12 8.87
CA GLU A 33 12.83 -6.82 9.99
C GLU A 33 12.30 -7.32 11.34
N LEU A 34 11.00 -7.17 11.61
CA LEU A 34 10.36 -7.72 12.80
C LEU A 34 10.45 -9.25 12.82
N LYS A 35 10.15 -9.91 11.68
CA LYS A 35 10.29 -11.37 11.54
C LYS A 35 11.69 -11.84 11.88
N LYS A 36 12.70 -11.13 11.39
CA LYS A 36 14.12 -11.52 11.55
C LYS A 36 14.68 -11.21 12.94
N ASN A 37 14.38 -10.03 13.49
CA ASN A 37 15.15 -9.48 14.61
C ASN A 37 14.39 -9.41 15.93
N VAL A 38 13.05 -9.38 15.88
CA VAL A 38 12.20 -9.13 17.07
C VAL A 38 11.39 -10.38 17.44
N PHE A 39 10.55 -10.87 16.54
CA PHE A 39 9.62 -11.96 16.84
C PHE A 39 10.26 -13.23 17.38
N PRO A 40 11.45 -13.69 16.92
CA PRO A 40 12.09 -14.87 17.50
C PRO A 40 12.50 -14.71 18.97
N LYS A 41 12.71 -13.46 19.42
CA LYS A 41 13.07 -13.16 20.79
C LYS A 41 11.83 -13.07 21.70
N ASP A 42 10.79 -12.44 21.20
CA ASP A 42 9.58 -12.13 21.96
C ASP A 42 8.59 -13.31 21.97
N TYR A 43 8.56 -14.10 20.91
CA TYR A 43 7.61 -15.19 20.68
C TYR A 43 8.32 -16.54 20.49
N LYS A 44 9.07 -16.99 21.49
CA LYS A 44 9.93 -18.20 21.44
C LYS A 44 9.21 -19.51 21.10
N HIS A 45 7.87 -19.55 21.29
CA HIS A 45 7.05 -20.73 21.03
C HIS A 45 6.30 -20.65 19.69
N MET A 46 6.43 -19.55 18.97
CA MET A 46 5.81 -19.38 17.65
C MET A 46 6.74 -19.89 16.55
N LYS A 47 6.16 -20.51 15.55
CA LYS A 47 6.88 -20.93 14.34
C LYS A 47 7.07 -19.76 13.38
N ILE A 48 7.88 -18.78 13.79
CA ILE A 48 8.10 -17.54 13.03
C ILE A 48 8.68 -17.82 11.64
N ASP A 49 9.40 -18.91 11.46
CA ASP A 49 9.94 -19.32 10.16
C ASP A 49 8.82 -19.60 9.13
N GLU A 50 7.62 -20.01 9.59
CA GLU A 50 6.44 -20.21 8.75
C GLU A 50 5.77 -18.89 8.32
N MET A 51 6.18 -17.74 8.87
CA MET A 51 5.62 -16.44 8.49
C MET A 51 6.03 -16.08 7.06
N GLU A 52 5.07 -15.71 6.24
CA GLU A 52 5.28 -15.22 4.87
C GLU A 52 4.80 -13.78 4.75
N ILE A 53 5.52 -12.99 3.97
CA ILE A 53 5.19 -11.59 3.71
C ILE A 53 5.12 -11.42 2.20
N HIS A 54 3.93 -11.17 1.69
CA HIS A 54 3.64 -10.99 0.27
C HIS A 54 3.28 -9.54 0.01
N LEU A 55 3.95 -8.92 -0.95
CA LEU A 55 3.65 -7.57 -1.45
C LEU A 55 3.11 -7.67 -2.87
N PHE A 56 1.87 -7.22 -3.09
CA PHE A 56 1.18 -7.27 -4.38
C PHE A 56 1.13 -5.90 -5.02
N GLU A 57 1.52 -5.81 -6.29
CA GLU A 57 1.46 -4.60 -7.09
C GLU A 57 0.79 -4.88 -8.43
N GLY A 58 -0.20 -4.06 -8.78
CA GLY A 58 -0.92 -4.18 -10.05
C GLY A 58 -0.11 -3.77 -11.27
N GLY A 59 0.96 -3.00 -11.07
CA GLY A 59 1.87 -2.55 -12.12
C GLY A 59 3.10 -3.43 -12.27
N GLU A 60 3.98 -3.01 -13.18
CA GLU A 60 5.19 -3.75 -13.56
C GLU A 60 6.37 -3.56 -12.59
N ARG A 61 6.24 -2.63 -11.62
CA ARG A 61 7.34 -2.30 -10.69
C ARG A 61 6.84 -1.73 -9.36
N VAL A 62 7.58 -1.96 -8.31
CA VAL A 62 7.38 -1.27 -7.03
C VAL A 62 7.74 0.21 -7.14
N LEU A 63 7.20 1.07 -6.27
CA LEU A 63 7.45 2.51 -6.25
C LEU A 63 7.31 3.16 -7.63
N PRO A 64 6.16 3.03 -8.34
CA PRO A 64 5.99 3.53 -9.70
C PRO A 64 6.39 5.01 -9.92
N PRO A 65 6.19 5.93 -8.94
CA PRO A 65 6.60 7.34 -9.08
C PRO A 65 8.11 7.58 -9.01
N MET A 66 8.88 6.59 -8.53
CA MET A 66 10.34 6.72 -8.38
C MET A 66 11.08 6.38 -9.67
N SER A 67 12.40 6.64 -9.72
CA SER A 67 13.22 6.22 -10.86
C SER A 67 13.26 4.69 -11.00
N GLU A 68 13.49 4.19 -12.21
CA GLU A 68 13.58 2.75 -12.45
C GLU A 68 14.68 2.08 -11.62
N ASN A 69 15.81 2.77 -11.44
CA ASN A 69 16.89 2.26 -10.60
C ASN A 69 16.49 2.17 -9.12
N ALA A 70 15.78 3.18 -8.59
CA ALA A 70 15.27 3.14 -7.22
C ALA A 70 14.25 2.02 -7.04
N SER A 71 13.33 1.87 -7.99
CA SER A 71 12.34 0.81 -8.02
C SER A 71 12.99 -0.58 -8.03
N LYS A 72 13.96 -0.81 -8.91
CA LYS A 72 14.71 -2.07 -8.99
C LYS A 72 15.42 -2.39 -7.67
N LYS A 73 16.15 -1.42 -7.11
CA LYS A 73 16.85 -1.60 -5.83
C LYS A 73 15.90 -1.89 -4.67
N ALA A 74 14.78 -1.18 -4.60
CA ALA A 74 13.77 -1.43 -3.56
C ALA A 74 13.24 -2.87 -3.62
N LYS A 75 12.94 -3.37 -4.83
CA LYS A 75 12.53 -4.76 -5.02
C LYS A 75 13.63 -5.74 -4.58
N GLU A 76 14.86 -5.54 -5.02
CA GLU A 76 16.01 -6.38 -4.65
C GLU A 76 16.22 -6.42 -3.13
N PHE A 77 16.09 -5.28 -2.42
CA PHE A 77 16.19 -5.22 -0.97
C PHE A 77 15.06 -5.98 -0.28
N LEU A 78 13.80 -5.79 -0.72
CA LEU A 78 12.67 -6.51 -0.15
C LEU A 78 12.80 -8.02 -0.31
N GLU A 79 13.17 -8.48 -1.51
CA GLU A 79 13.40 -9.91 -1.79
C GLU A 79 14.58 -10.45 -0.96
N GLY A 80 15.65 -9.67 -0.80
CA GLY A 80 16.77 -9.99 0.08
C GLY A 80 16.42 -10.10 1.57
N LEU A 81 15.36 -9.42 2.01
CA LEU A 81 14.78 -9.54 3.34
C LEU A 81 13.78 -10.71 3.47
N GLY A 82 13.47 -11.41 2.37
CA GLY A 82 12.53 -12.53 2.35
C GLY A 82 11.07 -12.13 2.11
N VAL A 83 10.82 -10.93 1.59
CA VAL A 83 9.48 -10.52 1.09
C VAL A 83 9.27 -11.12 -0.30
N VAL A 84 8.11 -11.72 -0.53
CA VAL A 84 7.70 -12.20 -1.85
C VAL A 84 6.99 -11.08 -2.59
N VAL A 85 7.60 -10.54 -3.64
CA VAL A 85 7.06 -9.43 -4.44
C VAL A 85 6.33 -9.96 -5.66
N HIS A 86 5.03 -9.68 -5.76
CA HIS A 86 4.17 -10.03 -6.89
C HIS A 86 3.87 -8.79 -7.72
N LEU A 87 4.42 -8.72 -8.93
CA LEU A 87 4.15 -7.67 -9.90
C LEU A 87 3.07 -8.11 -10.88
N ASN A 88 2.37 -7.15 -11.53
CA ASN A 88 1.21 -7.40 -12.38
C ASN A 88 0.09 -8.20 -11.68
N ALA A 89 0.04 -8.12 -10.36
CA ALA A 89 -0.83 -8.89 -9.47
C ALA A 89 -1.89 -7.98 -8.87
N ILE A 90 -3.06 -7.93 -9.50
CA ILE A 90 -4.15 -7.06 -9.09
C ILE A 90 -5.07 -7.82 -8.14
N ALA A 91 -5.14 -7.37 -6.90
CA ALA A 91 -6.14 -7.87 -5.94
C ALA A 91 -7.56 -7.51 -6.42
N SER A 92 -8.46 -8.48 -6.42
CA SER A 92 -9.85 -8.30 -6.83
C SER A 92 -10.84 -8.39 -5.68
N ASP A 93 -10.56 -9.23 -4.68
CA ASP A 93 -11.45 -9.45 -3.54
C ASP A 93 -10.69 -9.97 -2.32
N TYR A 94 -11.25 -9.73 -1.13
CA TYR A 94 -10.82 -10.32 0.13
C TYR A 94 -12.04 -10.57 1.02
N ASP A 95 -12.32 -11.84 1.32
CA ASP A 95 -13.50 -12.27 2.09
C ASP A 95 -13.26 -12.36 3.62
N GLY A 96 -12.09 -11.92 4.09
CA GLY A 96 -11.66 -12.03 5.50
C GLY A 96 -10.84 -13.29 5.79
N ALA A 97 -10.61 -14.14 4.79
CA ALA A 97 -9.80 -15.35 4.90
C ALA A 97 -8.98 -15.65 3.64
N ILE A 98 -9.46 -15.24 2.49
CA ILE A 98 -8.85 -15.51 1.18
C ILE A 98 -8.75 -14.22 0.40
N LEU A 99 -7.52 -13.85 0.04
CA LEU A 99 -7.23 -12.82 -0.95
C LEU A 99 -7.29 -13.46 -2.34
N THR A 100 -8.09 -12.91 -3.25
CA THR A 100 -8.19 -13.35 -4.64
C THR A 100 -7.64 -12.29 -5.58
N LEU A 101 -6.84 -12.71 -6.55
CA LEU A 101 -6.33 -11.86 -7.62
C LEU A 101 -7.22 -11.95 -8.87
N LYS A 102 -7.10 -10.97 -9.78
CA LYS A 102 -7.88 -10.94 -11.03
C LYS A 102 -7.64 -12.13 -11.95
N ASP A 103 -6.48 -12.76 -11.87
CA ASP A 103 -6.14 -13.96 -12.64
C ASP A 103 -6.69 -15.26 -12.05
N GLY A 104 -7.40 -15.18 -10.91
CA GLY A 104 -7.97 -16.31 -10.20
C GLY A 104 -7.03 -16.95 -9.15
N THR A 105 -5.77 -16.49 -9.05
CA THR A 105 -4.87 -16.93 -7.99
C THR A 105 -5.39 -16.48 -6.63
N SER A 106 -5.24 -17.32 -5.62
CA SER A 106 -5.73 -17.00 -4.27
C SER A 106 -4.70 -17.31 -3.19
N PHE A 107 -4.75 -16.51 -2.11
CA PHE A 107 -3.85 -16.60 -0.96
C PHE A 107 -4.70 -16.65 0.31
N ARG A 108 -4.52 -17.68 1.11
CA ARG A 108 -5.15 -17.77 2.42
C ARG A 108 -4.39 -16.91 3.40
N THR A 109 -5.06 -15.92 3.98
CA THR A 109 -4.46 -14.99 4.96
C THR A 109 -5.52 -14.44 5.91
N LYS A 110 -5.12 -14.16 7.15
CA LYS A 110 -5.91 -13.37 8.12
C LYS A 110 -5.37 -11.92 8.24
N ASN A 111 -4.28 -11.62 7.54
CA ASN A 111 -3.62 -10.31 7.59
C ASN A 111 -3.54 -9.72 6.18
N CYS A 112 -4.66 -9.20 5.70
CA CYS A 112 -4.71 -8.46 4.44
C CYS A 112 -4.67 -6.96 4.74
N ILE A 113 -3.63 -6.28 4.26
CA ILE A 113 -3.38 -4.86 4.53
C ILE A 113 -3.44 -4.10 3.21
N TRP A 114 -4.42 -3.21 3.09
CA TRP A 114 -4.62 -2.43 1.87
C TRP A 114 -3.90 -1.09 1.96
N THR A 115 -2.87 -0.90 1.14
CA THR A 115 -2.09 0.35 1.03
C THR A 115 -2.21 0.99 -0.35
N ALA A 116 -2.97 0.38 -1.26
CA ALA A 116 -3.16 0.87 -2.61
C ALA A 116 -4.21 1.98 -2.67
N GLY A 117 -3.90 3.04 -3.39
CA GLY A 117 -4.80 4.17 -3.63
C GLY A 117 -4.88 5.14 -2.45
N VAL A 118 -4.44 6.36 -2.70
CA VAL A 118 -4.61 7.49 -1.78
C VAL A 118 -5.75 8.36 -2.29
N THR A 119 -6.75 8.59 -1.45
CA THR A 119 -7.87 9.49 -1.74
C THR A 119 -7.94 10.60 -0.71
N GLY A 120 -8.45 11.76 -1.10
CA GLY A 120 -8.75 12.83 -0.14
C GLY A 120 -9.89 12.44 0.78
N ALA A 121 -9.82 12.83 2.05
CA ALA A 121 -10.96 12.75 2.96
C ALA A 121 -11.95 13.87 2.63
N SER A 122 -13.23 13.55 2.45
CA SER A 122 -14.26 14.56 2.21
C SER A 122 -14.50 15.41 3.47
N ILE A 123 -14.57 16.72 3.29
CA ILE A 123 -14.91 17.68 4.33
C ILE A 123 -16.33 18.19 4.04
N SER A 124 -17.19 18.19 5.04
CA SER A 124 -18.55 18.72 4.91
C SER A 124 -18.54 20.24 4.71
N GLY A 125 -19.51 20.76 3.97
CA GLY A 125 -19.66 22.21 3.73
C GLY A 125 -19.14 22.67 2.36
N PHE A 126 -18.60 21.77 1.55
CA PHE A 126 -18.28 22.04 0.15
C PHE A 126 -19.30 21.38 -0.77
N ASP A 127 -19.59 22.03 -1.89
CA ASP A 127 -20.42 21.43 -2.94
C ASP A 127 -19.74 20.22 -3.56
N SER A 128 -20.52 19.23 -3.98
CA SER A 128 -20.04 17.98 -4.57
C SER A 128 -19.12 18.17 -5.78
N GLY A 129 -19.25 19.29 -6.50
CA GLY A 129 -18.40 19.64 -7.65
C GLY A 129 -17.02 20.20 -7.29
N THR A 130 -16.74 20.45 -6.02
CA THR A 130 -15.44 21.01 -5.56
C THR A 130 -14.36 19.94 -5.49
N LEU A 131 -14.74 18.68 -5.31
CA LEU A 131 -13.84 17.54 -5.26
C LEU A 131 -13.64 16.90 -6.65
N LEU A 132 -12.44 16.46 -6.94
CA LEU A 132 -12.16 15.70 -8.15
C LEU A 132 -12.73 14.28 -8.01
N GLU A 133 -13.63 13.89 -8.91
CA GLU A 133 -14.39 12.63 -8.84
C GLU A 133 -13.53 11.37 -8.63
N LYS A 134 -12.36 11.29 -9.29
CA LYS A 134 -11.51 10.09 -9.22
C LYS A 134 -10.63 10.00 -7.99
N SER A 135 -10.27 11.12 -7.39
CA SER A 135 -9.28 11.17 -6.31
C SER A 135 -9.85 11.67 -5.01
N ASN A 136 -11.07 12.20 -5.04
CA ASN A 136 -11.71 12.87 -3.88
C ASN A 136 -10.82 13.97 -3.26
N ARG A 137 -10.02 14.64 -4.11
CA ARG A 137 -9.08 15.71 -3.73
C ARG A 137 -9.59 17.06 -4.22
N TYR A 138 -9.17 18.12 -3.57
CA TYR A 138 -9.41 19.49 -4.04
C TYR A 138 -8.37 19.88 -5.09
N ALA A 139 -8.84 20.36 -6.25
CA ALA A 139 -7.95 20.99 -7.21
C ALA A 139 -7.44 22.32 -6.66
N VAL A 140 -6.13 22.49 -6.62
CA VAL A 140 -5.49 23.72 -6.08
C VAL A 140 -4.60 24.38 -7.13
N ASN A 141 -4.42 25.70 -6.99
CA ASN A 141 -3.45 26.46 -7.76
C ASN A 141 -2.02 26.31 -7.18
N GLU A 142 -1.05 27.01 -7.78
CA GLU A 142 0.35 27.00 -7.37
C GLU A 142 0.62 27.51 -5.93
N PHE A 143 -0.36 28.17 -5.31
CA PHE A 143 -0.32 28.65 -3.92
C PHE A 143 -1.10 27.76 -2.96
N ASN A 144 -1.50 26.55 -3.39
CA ASN A 144 -2.35 25.62 -2.64
C ASN A 144 -3.76 26.14 -2.32
N GLN A 145 -4.20 27.20 -2.98
CA GLN A 145 -5.54 27.73 -2.85
C GLN A 145 -6.52 26.86 -3.65
N VAL A 146 -7.65 26.49 -3.05
CA VAL A 146 -8.67 25.66 -3.69
C VAL A 146 -9.33 26.45 -4.81
N ASN A 147 -9.42 25.88 -5.98
CA ASN A 147 -10.00 26.54 -7.15
C ASN A 147 -11.47 26.93 -6.87
N GLY A 148 -11.78 28.21 -7.14
CA GLY A 148 -13.09 28.78 -6.88
C GLY A 148 -13.29 29.37 -5.48
N PHE A 149 -12.27 29.38 -4.63
CA PHE A 149 -12.33 29.98 -3.28
C PHE A 149 -11.13 30.91 -3.04
N ASP A 150 -11.40 32.10 -2.53
CA ASP A 150 -10.35 33.12 -2.26
C ASP A 150 -9.61 32.89 -0.93
N THR A 151 -10.23 32.17 0.02
CA THR A 151 -9.74 32.05 1.40
C THR A 151 -9.57 30.60 1.86
N VAL A 152 -9.75 29.62 0.96
CA VAL A 152 -9.64 28.20 1.27
C VAL A 152 -8.36 27.63 0.64
N PHE A 153 -7.58 26.95 1.47
CA PHE A 153 -6.33 26.30 1.06
C PHE A 153 -6.36 24.82 1.40
N ALA A 154 -5.80 23.97 0.55
CA ALA A 154 -5.66 22.54 0.79
C ALA A 154 -4.20 22.14 0.56
N ILE A 155 -3.65 21.33 1.49
CA ILE A 155 -2.27 20.83 1.45
C ILE A 155 -2.23 19.34 1.78
N GLY A 156 -1.17 18.65 1.36
CA GLY A 156 -1.00 17.21 1.59
C GLY A 156 -1.91 16.36 0.69
N ASP A 157 -2.30 15.19 1.18
CA ASP A 157 -3.02 14.18 0.39
C ASP A 157 -4.40 14.59 -0.10
N ILE A 158 -4.99 15.61 0.52
CA ILE A 158 -6.28 16.15 0.11
C ILE A 158 -6.18 17.14 -1.07
N ALA A 159 -4.98 17.64 -1.38
CA ALA A 159 -4.76 18.58 -2.47
C ALA A 159 -4.30 17.88 -3.75
N GLN A 160 -4.74 18.40 -4.90
CA GLN A 160 -4.20 18.02 -6.20
C GLN A 160 -3.79 19.25 -6.98
N MET A 161 -2.48 19.47 -7.07
CA MET A 161 -1.90 20.54 -7.85
C MET A 161 -1.41 19.98 -9.19
N ASN A 162 -2.04 20.42 -10.27
CA ASN A 162 -1.63 20.06 -11.62
C ASN A 162 -0.73 21.18 -12.17
N THR A 163 0.46 20.81 -12.65
CA THR A 163 1.39 21.74 -13.29
C THR A 163 1.78 21.20 -14.67
N GLN A 164 2.46 22.03 -15.47
CA GLN A 164 2.96 21.60 -16.78
C GLN A 164 3.88 20.37 -16.67
N SER A 165 4.72 20.30 -15.61
CA SER A 165 5.61 19.16 -15.37
C SER A 165 4.89 17.95 -14.76
N TYR A 166 3.76 18.16 -14.11
CA TYR A 166 2.96 17.12 -13.47
C TYR A 166 1.48 17.29 -13.82
N PRO A 167 1.06 17.00 -15.09
CA PRO A 167 -0.30 17.24 -15.55
C PRO A 167 -1.36 16.36 -14.89
N LYS A 168 -0.94 15.28 -14.23
CA LYS A 168 -1.81 14.38 -13.45
C LYS A 168 -1.73 14.62 -11.93
N GLY A 169 -1.12 15.73 -11.52
CA GLY A 169 -0.86 16.07 -10.13
C GLY A 169 0.55 15.71 -9.69
N HIS A 170 1.05 16.47 -8.72
CA HIS A 170 2.34 16.17 -8.08
C HIS A 170 2.29 14.81 -7.37
N PRO A 171 3.38 14.04 -7.36
CA PRO A 171 3.46 12.79 -6.59
C PRO A 171 3.18 13.06 -5.11
N GLN A 172 2.39 12.20 -4.49
CA GLN A 172 2.18 12.21 -3.05
C GLN A 172 3.41 11.56 -2.42
N VAL A 173 4.21 12.33 -1.74
CA VAL A 173 5.39 11.87 -0.98
C VAL A 173 5.25 12.34 0.46
N ALA A 174 5.55 11.45 1.37
CA ALA A 174 5.63 11.78 2.78
C ALA A 174 6.84 12.69 3.07
#